data_4ed3f3114a0555fb3f97ce79ae36a03e
#
_entry.id   4ed3f3114a0555fb3f97ce79ae36a03e
#
_cell.length_a   1.000
_cell.length_b   1.000
_cell.length_c   1.000
_cell.angle_alpha   90.00
_cell.angle_beta   90.00
_cell.angle_gamma   90.00
#
_symmetry.space_group_name_H-M   'P 1'
#
loop_
_entity.id
_entity.type
_entity.pdbx_description
1 polymer ?
#
loop_
_entity_poly.entity_id
_entity_poly.type
_entity_poly.pdbx_seq_one_letter_code
_entity_poly.pdbx_strand_id
1 'polypeptide(L)' 'MKFYFDGELIRTSKAHHYTHAVVLPTKPGATNKWDAVGCRASLKSAQALLTQERRRIAKYNQKTADALRVVELEARQ' A
#
# COMPACT_ATOMS: atom_id res chain seq x y z
N MET A 1 13.65 -5.75 -8.98
CA MET A 1 13.49 -4.34 -8.61
C MET A 1 12.80 -4.24 -7.26
N LYS A 2 13.22 -3.30 -6.44
CA LYS A 2 12.66 -3.09 -5.11
C LYS A 2 11.86 -1.78 -5.10
N PHE A 3 10.75 -1.79 -4.39
CA PHE A 3 9.83 -0.63 -4.35
C PHE A 3 9.71 -0.12 -2.92
N TYR A 4 9.97 1.18 -2.74
CA TYR A 4 10.06 1.82 -1.43
C TYR A 4 9.02 2.92 -1.29
N PHE A 5 8.55 3.12 -0.07
CA PHE A 5 7.80 4.29 0.33
C PHE A 5 8.30 4.76 1.68
N ASP A 6 8.56 6.07 1.80
CA ASP A 6 9.02 6.68 3.05
C ASP A 6 10.29 6.00 3.60
N GLY A 7 11.18 5.61 2.68
CA GLY A 7 12.42 4.94 3.02
C GLY A 7 12.28 3.47 3.37
N GLU A 8 11.09 2.92 3.39
CA GLU A 8 10.82 1.54 3.75
C GLU A 8 10.56 0.68 2.52
N LEU A 9 11.12 -0.52 2.51
CA LEU A 9 10.87 -1.49 1.45
C LEU A 9 9.43 -2.01 1.56
N ILE A 10 8.64 -1.75 0.52
CA ILE A 10 7.25 -2.18 0.47
C ILE A 10 7.10 -3.52 -0.26
N ARG A 11 7.80 -3.67 -1.39
CA ARG A 11 7.71 -4.90 -2.18
C ARG A 11 8.95 -5.10 -3.05
N THR A 12 9.25 -6.36 -3.33
CA THR A 12 10.24 -6.75 -4.33
C THR A 12 9.54 -7.55 -5.42
N SER A 13 9.83 -7.25 -6.68
CA SER A 13 9.29 -8.00 -7.82
C SER A 13 10.28 -8.04 -8.96
N LYS A 14 10.36 -9.18 -9.64
CA LYS A 14 11.14 -9.34 -10.88
C LYS A 14 10.25 -9.15 -12.11
N ALA A 15 8.97 -9.46 -12.00
CA ALA A 15 8.04 -9.53 -13.13
C ALA A 15 7.22 -8.26 -13.32
N HIS A 16 7.01 -7.47 -12.27
CA HIS A 16 6.10 -6.33 -12.31
C HIS A 16 6.82 -5.04 -11.97
N HIS A 17 6.43 -3.97 -12.65
CA HIS A 17 6.86 -2.61 -12.34
C HIS A 17 5.70 -1.87 -11.68
N TYR A 18 5.75 -1.77 -10.37
CA TYR A 18 4.73 -1.07 -9.59
C TYR A 18 5.07 0.42 -9.48
N THR A 19 4.05 1.26 -9.53
CA THR A 19 4.20 2.71 -9.35
C THR A 19 3.51 3.21 -8.09
N HIS A 20 2.49 2.50 -7.63
CA HIS A 20 1.67 2.90 -6.49
C HIS A 20 1.33 1.70 -5.62
N ALA A 21 1.04 1.97 -4.37
CA ALA A 21 0.58 0.95 -3.43
C ALA A 21 -0.55 1.52 -2.57
N VAL A 22 -1.40 0.64 -2.09
CA VAL A 22 -2.34 0.93 -1.01
C VAL A 22 -1.69 0.45 0.27
N VAL A 23 -1.52 1.35 1.22
CA VAL A 23 -0.83 1.07 2.48
C VAL A 23 -1.68 1.48 3.68
N LEU A 24 -1.31 0.92 4.82
CA LEU A 24 -1.95 1.15 6.10
C LEU A 24 -0.85 1.35 7.14
N PRO A 25 -0.96 2.35 8.04
CA PRO A 25 0.00 2.47 9.13
C PRO A 25 -0.03 1.22 10.01
N THR A 26 1.15 0.75 10.41
CA THR A 26 1.25 -0.39 11.32
C THR A 26 0.88 0.00 12.74
N LYS A 27 0.64 -1.01 13.58
CA LYS A 27 0.36 -0.80 15.00
C LYS A 27 1.61 -0.29 15.73
N PRO A 28 1.46 0.48 16.82
CA PRO A 28 2.59 0.87 17.66
C PRO A 28 3.39 -0.34 18.11
N GLY A 29 4.72 -0.24 18.04
CA GLY A 29 5.64 -1.32 18.41
C GLY A 29 6.00 -2.27 17.27
N ALA A 30 5.40 -2.12 16.09
CA ALA A 30 5.78 -2.89 14.91
C ALA A 30 7.16 -2.45 14.41
N THR A 31 7.91 -3.38 13.80
CA THR A 31 9.25 -3.09 13.25
C THR A 31 9.18 -2.29 11.96
N ASN A 32 8.09 -2.42 11.20
CA ASN A 32 7.84 -1.67 9.97
C ASN A 32 6.83 -0.54 10.23
N LYS A 33 6.87 0.51 9.41
CA LYS A 33 5.96 1.65 9.52
C LYS A 33 4.66 1.45 8.77
N TRP A 34 4.70 0.68 7.68
CA TRP A 34 3.59 0.54 6.75
C TRP A 34 3.35 -0.91 6.40
N ASP A 35 2.07 -1.29 6.38
CA ASP A 35 1.63 -2.56 5.83
C ASP A 35 1.10 -2.35 4.42
N ALA A 36 1.60 -3.11 3.45
CA ALA A 36 1.13 -3.03 2.08
C ALA A 36 -0.08 -3.94 1.90
N VAL A 37 -1.20 -3.34 1.49
CA VAL A 37 -2.41 -4.08 1.14
C VAL A 37 -2.27 -4.63 -0.27
N GLY A 38 -1.68 -3.85 -1.17
CA GLY A 38 -1.39 -4.29 -2.53
C GLY A 38 -0.64 -3.22 -3.30
N CYS A 39 0.02 -3.64 -4.37
CA CYS A 39 0.75 -2.76 -5.27
C CYS A 39 0.13 -2.80 -6.65
N ARG A 40 0.19 -1.69 -7.37
CA ARG A 40 -0.37 -1.57 -8.71
C ARG A 40 0.57 -0.78 -9.62
N ALA A 41 0.40 -0.98 -10.92
CA ALA A 41 1.24 -0.36 -11.94
C ALA A 41 0.74 1.02 -12.38
N SER A 42 -0.34 1.52 -11.83
CA SER A 42 -0.88 2.84 -12.13
C SER A 42 -1.63 3.41 -10.94
N LEU A 43 -1.75 4.75 -10.91
CA LEU A 43 -2.55 5.44 -9.89
C LEU A 43 -4.02 5.01 -9.97
N LYS A 44 -4.56 4.90 -11.18
CA LYS A 44 -5.96 4.52 -11.39
C LYS A 44 -6.26 3.15 -10.79
N SER A 45 -5.40 2.16 -11.05
CA SER A 45 -5.55 0.81 -10.50
C SER A 45 -5.41 0.80 -8.99
N ALA A 46 -4.50 1.60 -8.45
CA ALA A 46 -4.32 1.71 -7.00
C ALA A 46 -5.53 2.36 -6.33
N GLN A 47 -6.13 3.38 -6.95
CA GLN A 47 -7.34 4.01 -6.44
C GLN A 47 -8.53 3.05 -6.46
N ALA A 48 -8.64 2.21 -7.49
CA ALA A 48 -9.67 1.17 -7.55
C ALA A 48 -9.49 0.15 -6.43
N LEU A 49 -8.26 -0.25 -6.17
CA LEU A 49 -7.94 -1.15 -5.05
C LEU A 49 -8.28 -0.49 -3.71
N LEU A 50 -7.95 0.79 -3.53
CA LEU A 50 -8.27 1.54 -2.32
C LEU A 50 -9.78 1.52 -2.06
N THR A 51 -10.59 1.83 -3.06
CA THR A 51 -12.05 1.85 -2.95
C THR A 51 -12.59 0.48 -2.55
N GLN A 52 -12.11 -0.56 -3.21
CA GLN A 52 -12.51 -1.94 -2.93
C GLN A 52 -12.17 -2.35 -1.49
N GLU A 53 -10.94 -2.08 -1.06
CA GLU A 53 -10.48 -2.45 0.28
C GLU A 53 -11.15 -1.63 1.38
N ARG A 54 -11.43 -0.37 1.14
CA ARG A 54 -12.19 0.46 2.09
C ARG A 54 -13.58 -0.10 2.33
N ARG A 55 -14.28 -0.51 1.27
CA ARG A 55 -15.61 -1.12 1.39
C ARG A 55 -15.55 -2.42 2.19
N ARG A 56 -14.56 -3.25 1.92
CA ARG A 56 -14.40 -4.55 2.59
C ARG A 56 -14.10 -4.36 4.07
N ILE A 57 -13.13 -3.50 4.39
CA ILE A 57 -12.65 -3.30 5.76
C ILE A 57 -13.64 -2.51 6.60
N ALA A 58 -14.37 -1.56 6.00
CA ALA A 58 -15.35 -0.74 6.72
C ALA A 58 -16.46 -1.55 7.39
N LYS A 59 -16.74 -2.75 6.88
CA LYS A 59 -17.71 -3.66 7.48
C LYS A 59 -17.27 -4.16 8.86
N TYR A 60 -15.97 -4.15 9.12
CA TYR A 60 -15.38 -4.67 10.35
C TYR A 60 -14.75 -3.57 11.19
N ASN A 61 -14.14 -2.57 10.57
CA ASN A 61 -13.42 -1.51 11.29
C ASN A 61 -13.31 -0.26 10.42
N GLN A 62 -14.15 0.72 10.71
CA GLN A 62 -14.19 1.97 9.96
C GLN A 62 -12.90 2.79 10.11
N LYS A 63 -12.28 2.79 11.29
CA LYS A 63 -11.02 3.52 11.51
C LYS A 63 -9.91 2.96 10.62
N THR A 64 -9.82 1.64 10.50
CA THR A 64 -8.84 1.00 9.64
C THR A 64 -9.10 1.35 8.18
N ALA A 65 -10.36 1.30 7.75
CA ALA A 65 -10.73 1.70 6.39
C ALA A 65 -10.32 3.15 6.08
N ASP A 66 -10.53 4.07 7.03
CA ASP A 66 -10.20 5.48 6.86
C ASP A 66 -8.69 5.74 6.84
N ALA A 67 -7.90 4.85 7.44
CA ALA A 67 -6.45 4.97 7.48
C ALA A 67 -5.77 4.47 6.19
N LEU A 68 -6.48 3.73 5.35
CA LEU A 68 -5.95 3.27 4.07
C LEU A 68 -5.65 4.45 3.15
N ARG A 69 -4.53 4.38 2.43
CA ARG A 69 -4.15 5.44 1.50
C ARG A 69 -3.36 4.90 0.32
N VAL A 70 -3.45 5.58 -0.81
CA VAL A 70 -2.60 5.32 -1.97
C VAL A 70 -1.34 6.16 -1.82
N VAL A 71 -0.20 5.54 -2.07
CA VAL A 71 1.10 6.21 -2.07
C VAL A 71 1.87 5.90 -3.34
N GLU A 72 2.74 6.82 -3.74
CA GLU A 72 3.64 6.64 -4.86
C GLU A 72 4.88 5.89 -4.39
N LEU A 73 5.33 4.91 -5.17
CA LEU A 73 6.49 4.08 -4.85
C LEU A 73 7.73 4.60 -5.56
N GLU A 74 8.87 4.52 -4.87
CA GLU A 74 10.18 4.73 -5.45
C GLU A 74 10.77 3.38 -5.83
N ALA A 75 11.10 3.21 -7.13
CA ALA A 75 11.70 1.98 -7.62
C ALA A 75 13.22 2.07 -7.50
N ARG A 76 13.86 1.03 -6.98
CA ARG A 76 15.31 0.89 -6.89
C ARG A 76 15.71 -0.52 -7.33
N GLN A 77 16.87 -0.61 -7.93
CA GLN A 77 17.42 -1.91 -8.33
C GLN A 77 18.28 -2.55 -7.22
#